data_61586917198f4b917bfa1d29a17abe99
#
_entry.id   61586917198f4b917bfa1d29a17abe99
#
_cell.length_a   1.000
_cell.length_b   1.000
_cell.length_c   1.000
_cell.angle_alpha   90.00
_cell.angle_beta   90.00
_cell.angle_gamma   90.00
#
_symmetry.space_group_name_H-M   'P 1'
#
loop_
_entity.id
_entity.type
_entity.pdbx_description
1 polymer ?
#
loop_
_entity_poly.entity_id
_entity_poly.type
_entity_poly.pdbx_seq_one_letter_code
_entity_poly.pdbx_strand_id
1 'polypeptide(L)'
;MDEEASIILGDAIAFCQRDGQDARLISMLGQSRAISLTEDTLTIEAPSRFAIAQLKKHQPTIEAYLEEMIAEQDALSGDYNRFWDERNYT
;
A
#
# COMPACT_ATOMS: atom_id res chain seq x y z
N MET A 1 -4.41 15.28 -3.31
CA MET A 1 -4.41 14.04 -2.54
C MET A 1 -5.65 13.24 -2.86
N ASP A 2 -5.50 11.97 -3.02
CA ASP A 2 -6.61 11.08 -3.35
C ASP A 2 -7.14 10.46 -2.07
N GLU A 3 -8.37 10.79 -1.73
CA GLU A 3 -8.98 10.31 -0.50
C GLU A 3 -9.13 8.79 -0.50
N GLU A 4 -9.52 8.24 -1.62
CA GLU A 4 -9.68 6.79 -1.72
C GLU A 4 -8.34 6.08 -1.57
N ALA A 5 -7.30 6.62 -2.17
CA ALA A 5 -5.97 6.07 -2.03
C ALA A 5 -5.52 6.11 -0.57
N SER A 6 -5.84 7.18 0.14
CA SER A 6 -5.48 7.29 1.56
C SER A 6 -6.19 6.24 2.40
N ILE A 7 -7.45 5.96 2.09
CA ILE A 7 -8.20 4.94 2.80
C ILE A 7 -7.58 3.57 2.58
N ILE A 8 -7.23 3.27 1.35
CA ILE A 8 -6.64 1.98 1.01
C ILE A 8 -5.28 1.81 1.71
N LEU A 9 -4.47 2.85 1.70
CA LEU A 9 -3.19 2.79 2.40
C LEU A 9 -3.40 2.58 3.90
N GLY A 10 -4.37 3.28 4.48
CA GLY A 10 -4.68 3.11 5.89
C GLY A 10 -5.12 1.70 6.24
N ASP A 11 -5.91 1.09 5.37
CA ASP A 11 -6.36 -0.28 5.58
C ASP A 11 -5.20 -1.26 5.48
N ALA A 12 -4.28 -1.02 4.56
CA ALA A 12 -3.10 -1.88 4.45
C ALA A 12 -2.26 -1.81 5.73
N ILE A 13 -2.13 -0.61 6.29
CA ILE A 13 -1.42 -0.45 7.55
C ILE A 13 -2.13 -1.22 8.66
N ALA A 14 -3.45 -1.14 8.71
CA ALA A 14 -4.22 -1.85 9.73
C ALA A 14 -4.04 -3.36 9.58
N PHE A 15 -3.99 -3.87 8.37
CA PHE A 15 -3.74 -5.30 8.15
C PHE A 15 -2.35 -5.70 8.62
N CYS A 16 -1.36 -4.86 8.38
CA CYS A 16 -0.02 -5.12 8.89
C CYS A 16 -0.01 -5.20 10.40
N GLN A 17 -0.74 -4.31 11.06
CA GLN A 17 -0.84 -4.33 12.51
C GLN A 17 -1.57 -5.57 12.99
N ARG A 18 -2.64 -5.94 12.31
CA ARG A 18 -3.40 -7.13 12.66
C ARG A 18 -2.52 -8.37 12.69
N ASP A 19 -1.63 -8.48 11.71
CA ASP A 19 -0.80 -9.67 11.56
C ASP A 19 0.55 -9.58 12.24
N GLY A 20 0.80 -8.50 12.95
CA GLY A 20 2.06 -8.36 13.68
C GLY A 20 3.27 -8.21 12.80
N GLN A 21 3.12 -7.54 11.68
CA GLN A 21 4.25 -7.31 10.79
C GLN A 21 5.29 -6.41 11.45
N ASP A 22 6.47 -6.36 10.84
CA ASP A 22 7.60 -5.58 11.36
C ASP A 22 7.18 -4.15 11.64
N ALA A 23 7.52 -3.66 12.84
CA ALA A 23 7.18 -2.31 13.25
C ALA A 23 7.80 -1.26 12.32
N ARG A 24 8.97 -1.56 11.74
CA ARG A 24 9.58 -0.62 10.80
C ARG A 24 8.78 -0.50 9.52
N LEU A 25 8.26 -1.62 9.05
CA LEU A 25 7.40 -1.60 7.87
C LEU A 25 6.17 -0.74 8.13
N ILE A 26 5.53 -0.96 9.26
CA ILE A 26 4.33 -0.22 9.63
C ILE A 26 4.65 1.27 9.74
N SER A 27 5.77 1.60 10.35
CA SER A 27 6.18 3.00 10.49
C SER A 27 6.43 3.64 9.13
N MET A 28 7.11 2.95 8.24
CA MET A 28 7.40 3.50 6.91
C MET A 28 6.13 3.72 6.10
N LEU A 29 5.20 2.78 6.19
CA LEU A 29 3.91 2.97 5.52
C LEU A 29 3.16 4.15 6.11
N GLY A 30 3.21 4.30 7.42
CA GLY A 30 2.53 5.42 8.09
C GLY A 30 3.13 6.77 7.75
N GLN A 31 4.39 6.81 7.36
CA GLN A 31 5.05 8.05 6.94
C GLN A 31 4.91 8.32 5.46
N SER A 32 4.38 7.36 4.72
CA SER A 32 4.18 7.52 3.28
C SER A 32 2.88 8.26 3.02
N ARG A 33 2.78 8.85 1.83
CA ARG A 33 1.56 9.55 1.42
C ARG A 33 0.95 8.82 0.25
N ALA A 34 -0.36 8.65 0.30
CA ALA A 34 -1.10 8.09 -0.82
C ALA A 34 -1.34 9.20 -1.84
N ILE A 35 -0.85 8.99 -3.04
CA ILE A 35 -0.94 10.00 -4.10
C ILE A 35 -2.16 9.74 -4.97
N SER A 36 -2.35 8.52 -5.42
CA SER A 36 -3.46 8.22 -6.30
C SER A 36 -3.76 6.73 -6.28
N LEU A 37 -4.98 6.42 -6.65
CA LEU A 37 -5.41 5.05 -6.87
C LEU A 37 -6.09 5.00 -8.23
N THR A 38 -5.50 4.27 -9.15
CA THR A 38 -6.12 4.00 -10.43
C THR A 38 -6.68 2.58 -10.38
N GLU A 39 -7.13 2.06 -11.51
CA GLU A 39 -7.81 0.76 -11.52
C GLU A 39 -6.97 -0.34 -10.86
N ASP A 40 -5.68 -0.32 -11.11
CA ASP A 40 -4.84 -1.41 -10.69
C ASP A 40 -3.57 -0.96 -9.98
N THR A 41 -3.45 0.29 -9.61
CA THR A 41 -2.20 0.80 -9.05
C THR A 41 -2.45 1.80 -7.95
N LEU A 42 -1.93 1.50 -6.77
CA LEU A 42 -1.85 2.47 -5.69
C LEU A 42 -0.47 3.11 -5.75
N THR A 43 -0.44 4.42 -5.90
CA THR A 43 0.81 5.16 -5.95
C THR A 43 1.01 5.84 -4.61
N ILE A 44 2.16 5.59 -4.00
CA ILE A 44 2.49 6.22 -2.74
C ILE A 44 3.84 6.92 -2.85
N GLU A 45 4.01 7.93 -2.02
CA GLU A 45 5.26 8.65 -1.91
C GLU A 45 5.91 8.25 -0.59
N ALA A 46 7.06 7.60 -0.68
CA ALA A 46 7.76 7.16 0.52
C ALA A 46 8.63 8.29 1.06
N PRO A 47 8.96 8.27 2.36
CA PRO A 47 9.70 9.36 2.96
C PRO A 47 11.17 9.44 2.56
N SER A 48 11.74 8.38 2.04
CA SER A 48 13.15 8.37 1.68
C SER A 48 13.46 7.21 0.75
N ARG A 49 14.65 7.25 0.15
CA ARG A 49 15.10 6.14 -0.69
C ARG A 49 15.26 4.87 0.11
N PHE A 50 15.71 5.00 1.35
CA PHE A 50 15.81 3.83 2.21
C PHE A 50 14.44 3.19 2.42
N ALA A 51 13.44 4.02 2.67
CA ALA A 51 12.08 3.51 2.85
C ALA A 51 11.58 2.82 1.59
N ILE A 52 11.87 3.36 0.42
CA ILE A 52 11.49 2.71 -0.84
C ILE A 52 12.10 1.32 -0.93
N ALA A 53 13.38 1.20 -0.63
CA ALA A 53 14.05 -0.09 -0.70
C ALA A 53 13.43 -1.09 0.27
N GLN A 54 13.10 -0.64 1.48
CA GLN A 54 12.48 -1.50 2.47
C GLN A 54 11.07 -1.89 2.06
N LEU A 55 10.29 -0.94 1.56
CA LEU A 55 8.93 -1.23 1.11
C LEU A 55 8.92 -2.19 -0.05
N LYS A 56 9.89 -2.09 -0.94
CA LYS A 56 9.99 -3.04 -2.05
C LYS A 56 10.18 -4.47 -1.57
N LYS A 57 10.93 -4.66 -0.51
CA LYS A 57 11.12 -6.00 0.03
C LYS A 57 9.82 -6.59 0.55
N HIS A 58 8.91 -5.75 0.98
CA HIS A 58 7.64 -6.19 1.55
C HIS A 58 6.48 -6.03 0.58
N GLN A 59 6.78 -5.65 -0.65
CA GLN A 59 5.73 -5.39 -1.64
C GLN A 59 4.81 -6.57 -1.85
N PRO A 60 5.30 -7.81 -1.97
CA PRO A 60 4.38 -8.94 -2.15
C PRO A 60 3.40 -9.08 -0.99
N THR A 61 3.86 -8.83 0.23
CA THR A 61 3.00 -8.91 1.41
C THR A 61 1.91 -7.84 1.36
N ILE A 62 2.31 -6.62 1.02
CA ILE A 62 1.36 -5.50 0.98
C ILE A 62 0.37 -5.71 -0.16
N GLU A 63 0.84 -6.19 -1.30
CA GLU A 63 -0.05 -6.46 -2.42
C GLU A 63 -1.06 -7.54 -2.07
N ALA A 64 -0.66 -8.53 -1.28
CA ALA A 64 -1.59 -9.56 -0.84
C ALA A 64 -2.67 -8.96 0.06
N TYR A 65 -2.31 -8.01 0.92
CA TYR A 65 -3.32 -7.33 1.72
C TYR A 65 -4.28 -6.53 0.87
N LEU A 66 -3.75 -5.86 -0.14
CA LEU A 66 -4.61 -5.07 -1.02
C LEU A 66 -5.57 -5.97 -1.79
N GLU A 67 -5.11 -7.14 -2.21
CA GLU A 67 -5.98 -8.11 -2.86
C GLU A 67 -7.05 -8.60 -1.90
N GLU A 68 -6.69 -8.84 -0.66
CA GLU A 68 -7.64 -9.29 0.35
C GLU A 68 -8.73 -8.25 0.56
N MET A 69 -8.35 -6.98 0.66
CA MET A 69 -9.32 -5.90 0.83
C MET A 69 -10.30 -5.84 -0.33
N ILE A 70 -9.78 -5.97 -1.53
CA ILE A 70 -10.61 -5.88 -2.71
C ILE A 70 -11.57 -7.05 -2.79
N ALA A 71 -11.08 -8.24 -2.46
CA ALA A 71 -11.93 -9.42 -2.48
C ALA A 71 -13.08 -9.29 -1.49
N GLU A 72 -12.82 -8.67 -0.34
CA GLU A 72 -13.86 -8.49 0.66
C GLU A 72 -14.90 -7.45 0.27
N GLN A 73 -14.43 -6.39 -0.38
CA GLN A 73 -15.31 -5.28 -0.71
C GLN A 73 -16.10 -5.53 -1.97
N ASP A 74 -15.48 -6.13 -2.95
CA ASP A 74 -16.10 -6.23 -4.26
C ASP A 74 -15.49 -7.37 -5.04
N ALA A 75 -16.14 -8.49 -4.95
CA ALA A 75 -15.67 -9.68 -5.64
C ALA A 75 -15.65 -9.50 -7.14
N LEU A 76 -16.25 -8.45 -7.65
CA LEU A 76 -16.27 -8.23 -9.09
C LEU A 76 -14.98 -7.68 -9.62
N SER A 77 -14.21 -7.05 -8.79
CA SER A 77 -13.06 -6.38 -9.30
C SER A 77 -12.05 -7.37 -9.73
N GLY A 78 -11.46 -7.87 -9.78
CA GLY A 78 -10.73 -8.93 -10.31
C GLY A 78 -9.27 -8.68 -10.49
N ASP A 79 -8.90 -7.57 -10.96
CA ASP A 79 -7.58 -7.43 -11.52
C ASP A 79 -6.73 -6.40 -10.84
N TYR A 80 -6.39 -6.65 -9.60
CA TYR A 80 -5.54 -5.73 -8.88
C TYR A 80 -4.18 -6.38 -8.69
N ASN A 81 -3.36 -6.31 -9.70
CA ASN A 81 -2.08 -6.97 -9.68
C ASN A 81 -0.93 -6.06 -9.35
N ARG A 82 -1.12 -4.78 -9.44
CA ARG A 82 -0.06 -3.83 -9.18
C ARG A 82 -0.64 -2.69 -8.42
N PHE A 83 -0.20 -2.54 -7.21
CA PHE A 83 -0.90 -1.67 -6.29
C PHE A 83 -0.13 -0.43 -5.93
N TRP A 84 1.15 -0.33 -6.26
CA TRP A 84 1.83 0.91 -6.00
C TRP A 84 2.94 1.16 -6.99
N ASP A 85 3.32 2.40 -7.02
CA ASP A 85 4.33 2.88 -7.94
C ASP A 85 5.17 3.88 -7.15
N GLU A 86 6.46 3.61 -7.08
CA GLU A 86 7.35 4.47 -6.31
C GLU A 86 7.95 5.61 -7.12
N ARG A 87 7.42 5.89 -8.29
CA ARG A 87 7.97 6.95 -9.14
C ARG A 87 7.76 8.33 -8.55
N ASN A 88 6.78 8.49 -7.68
CA ASN A 88 6.50 9.79 -7.10
C ASN A 88 7.30 10.08 -5.86
N TYR A 89 8.26 9.28 -5.61
CA TYR A 89 9.16 9.48 -4.51
C TYR A 89 9.97 10.77 -4.69
N THR A 90 10.18 11.50 -3.63
CA THR A 90 11.02 12.69 -3.66
C THR A 90 12.23 12.51 -2.75
#